data_430da495c3e6cc25f492ec59465a6b22
#
_entry.id   430da495c3e6cc25f492ec59465a6b22
#
_cell.length_a   1.000
_cell.length_b   1.000
_cell.length_c   1.000
_cell.angle_alpha   90.00
_cell.angle_beta   90.00
_cell.angle_gamma   90.00
#
_symmetry.space_group_name_H-M   'P 1'
#
loop_
_entity.id
_entity.type
_entity.pdbx_description
1 polymer ?
#
loop_
_entity_poly.entity_id
_entity_poly.type
_entity_poly.pdbx_seq_one_letter_code
_entity_poly.pdbx_strand_id
1 'polypeptide(L)'
;MIEKLKSQFGDAIESAEQIGRELRVQIATRSLVDAARMAKDEGFSYLADITAMDTKEALRVVYRLASLSTGHHLVASVLVPRSGARLPSLTPVFRGAEWPEREVYDMFGIRFDGHPHMQRILLTDDWEGYPLLKTWQAR
;
A
#
# COMPACT_ATOMS: atom_id res chain seq x y z
N MET A 1 -12.64 8.92 12.66
CA MET A 1 -11.37 8.61 11.96
C MET A 1 -11.11 9.53 10.77
N ILE A 2 -12.08 9.76 9.90
CA ILE A 2 -11.94 10.69 8.76
C ILE A 2 -11.49 12.08 9.22
N GLU A 3 -12.14 12.62 10.23
CA GLU A 3 -11.82 13.94 10.75
C GLU A 3 -10.41 14.03 11.30
N LYS A 4 -9.94 12.98 11.98
CA LYS A 4 -8.58 12.92 12.50
C LYS A 4 -7.56 12.87 11.37
N LEU A 5 -7.82 12.09 10.32
CA LEU A 5 -6.96 12.03 9.15
C LEU A 5 -6.87 13.38 8.46
N LYS A 6 -8.00 14.02 8.21
CA LYS A 6 -8.03 15.33 7.56
C LYS A 6 -7.37 16.41 8.41
N SER A 7 -7.57 16.38 9.72
CA SER A 7 -6.97 17.33 10.65
C SER A 7 -5.45 17.18 10.70
N GLN A 8 -4.95 15.95 10.72
CA GLN A 8 -3.52 15.69 10.86
C GLN A 8 -2.74 15.79 9.54
N PHE A 9 -3.34 15.34 8.44
CA PHE A 9 -2.64 15.23 7.16
C PHE A 9 -3.11 16.23 6.10
N GLY A 10 -4.23 16.93 6.35
CA GLY A 10 -4.70 17.99 5.47
C GLY A 10 -4.92 17.55 4.04
N ASP A 11 -4.30 18.26 3.09
CA ASP A 11 -4.42 17.99 1.66
C ASP A 11 -3.68 16.73 1.20
N ALA A 12 -2.90 16.07 2.07
CA ALA A 12 -2.36 14.75 1.78
C ALA A 12 -3.47 13.69 1.71
N ILE A 13 -4.61 13.94 2.35
CA ILE A 13 -5.81 13.11 2.19
C ILE A 13 -6.54 13.58 0.93
N GLU A 14 -6.34 12.88 -0.16
CA GLU A 14 -6.87 13.24 -1.47
C GLU A 14 -8.35 12.90 -1.61
N SER A 15 -8.79 11.84 -0.94
CA SER A 15 -10.20 11.49 -0.82
C SER A 15 -10.42 10.64 0.42
N ALA A 16 -11.62 10.70 0.98
CA ALA A 16 -12.01 9.87 2.12
C ALA A 16 -13.52 9.63 2.08
N GLU A 17 -13.91 8.37 2.28
CA GLU A 17 -15.31 7.96 2.20
C GLU A 17 -15.56 6.84 3.21
N GLN A 18 -16.68 6.91 3.93
CA GLN A 18 -17.11 5.87 4.86
C GLN A 18 -18.27 5.09 4.24
N ILE A 19 -18.09 3.78 4.07
CA ILE A 19 -19.11 2.88 3.54
C ILE A 19 -19.30 1.76 4.56
N GLY A 20 -20.36 1.86 5.37
CA GLY A 20 -20.60 0.91 6.44
C GLY A 20 -19.43 0.89 7.42
N ARG A 21 -18.80 -0.28 7.59
CA ARG A 21 -17.65 -0.46 8.47
C ARG A 21 -16.31 -0.29 7.75
N GLU A 22 -16.34 0.15 6.50
CA GLU A 22 -15.13 0.33 5.72
C GLU A 22 -14.88 1.82 5.49
N LEU A 23 -13.70 2.29 5.89
CA LEU A 23 -13.22 3.62 5.58
C LEU A 23 -12.24 3.52 4.42
N ARG A 24 -12.55 4.19 3.32
CA ARG A 24 -11.68 4.24 2.13
C ARG A 24 -11.03 5.60 2.04
N VAL A 25 -9.71 5.63 1.95
CA VAL A 25 -8.96 6.87 1.80
C VAL A 25 -7.95 6.74 0.67
N GLN A 26 -7.74 7.84 -0.05
CA GLN A 26 -6.60 7.96 -0.95
C GLN A 26 -5.66 8.98 -0.33
N ILE A 27 -4.40 8.61 -0.18
CA ILE A 27 -3.42 9.42 0.55
C ILE A 27 -2.17 9.62 -0.29
N ALA A 28 -1.56 10.79 -0.16
CA ALA A 28 -0.28 11.09 -0.81
C ALA A 28 0.84 10.26 -0.19
N THR A 29 1.79 9.84 -1.02
CA THR A 29 2.93 9.02 -0.61
C THR A 29 3.69 9.60 0.58
N ARG A 30 3.85 10.93 0.62
CA ARG A 30 4.61 11.61 1.68
C ARG A 30 4.06 11.38 3.09
N SER A 31 2.77 11.05 3.21
CA SER A 31 2.11 10.86 4.51
C SER A 31 1.76 9.40 4.80
N LEU A 32 2.17 8.46 3.95
CA LEU A 32 1.77 7.06 4.07
C LEU A 32 2.22 6.44 5.41
N VAL A 33 3.49 6.58 5.77
CA VAL A 33 4.04 5.96 6.98
C VAL A 33 3.39 6.53 8.23
N ASP A 34 3.27 7.84 8.31
CA ASP A 34 2.67 8.51 9.47
C ASP A 34 1.20 8.18 9.61
N ALA A 35 0.47 8.10 8.48
CA ALA A 35 -0.92 7.70 8.49
C ALA A 35 -1.08 6.24 8.94
N ALA A 36 -0.18 5.35 8.52
CA ALA A 36 -0.18 3.96 8.96
C ALA A 36 0.04 3.85 10.48
N ARG A 37 0.97 4.63 11.02
CA ARG A 37 1.20 4.67 12.48
C ARG A 37 -0.02 5.16 13.23
N MET A 38 -0.63 6.24 12.74
CA MET A 38 -1.86 6.77 13.35
C MET A 38 -2.98 5.72 13.32
N ALA A 39 -3.17 5.07 12.18
CA ALA A 39 -4.18 4.03 12.03
C ALA A 39 -3.95 2.89 13.02
N LYS A 40 -2.71 2.44 13.18
CA LYS A 40 -2.36 1.40 14.15
C LYS A 40 -2.70 1.83 15.57
N ASP A 41 -2.35 3.06 15.93
CA ASP A 41 -2.64 3.60 17.26
C ASP A 41 -4.15 3.74 17.51
N GLU A 42 -4.94 3.95 16.46
CA GLU A 42 -6.40 4.03 16.53
C GLU A 42 -7.09 2.66 16.52
N GLY A 43 -6.32 1.58 16.56
CA GLY A 43 -6.85 0.23 16.66
C GLY A 43 -6.84 -0.58 15.37
N PHE A 44 -6.46 0.00 14.24
CA PHE A 44 -6.30 -0.73 12.98
C PHE A 44 -4.92 -1.41 12.96
N SER A 45 -4.77 -2.40 13.83
CA SER A 45 -3.47 -3.02 14.11
C SER A 45 -3.15 -4.25 13.27
N TYR A 46 -4.11 -4.72 12.46
CA TYR A 46 -3.92 -5.87 11.58
C TYR A 46 -3.81 -5.44 10.13
N LEU A 47 -2.67 -5.72 9.53
CA LEU A 47 -2.48 -5.54 8.08
C LEU A 47 -2.95 -6.82 7.39
N ALA A 48 -4.11 -6.76 6.75
CA ALA A 48 -4.70 -7.91 6.09
C ALA A 48 -4.01 -8.25 4.78
N ASP A 49 -3.79 -7.24 3.94
CA ASP A 49 -3.07 -7.43 2.69
C ASP A 49 -2.55 -6.10 2.13
N ILE A 50 -1.66 -6.21 1.15
CA ILE A 50 -1.20 -5.12 0.28
C ILE A 50 -1.34 -5.64 -1.14
N THR A 51 -2.10 -4.93 -1.97
CA THR A 51 -2.29 -5.29 -3.36
C THR A 51 -1.96 -4.09 -4.25
N ALA A 52 -1.85 -4.33 -5.54
CA ALA A 52 -1.62 -3.25 -6.49
C ALA A 52 -2.42 -3.50 -7.75
N MET A 53 -2.62 -2.45 -8.52
CA MET A 53 -3.24 -2.54 -9.83
C MET A 53 -2.62 -1.52 -10.77
N ASP A 54 -2.53 -1.89 -12.02
CA ASP A 54 -2.04 -1.03 -13.10
C ASP A 54 -3.26 -0.36 -13.76
N THR A 55 -3.38 0.96 -13.57
CA THR A 55 -4.47 1.74 -14.17
C THR A 55 -4.13 2.25 -15.56
N LYS A 56 -2.95 1.89 -16.12
CA LYS A 56 -2.34 2.41 -17.35
C LYS A 56 -1.77 3.81 -17.19
N GLU A 57 -2.38 4.66 -16.41
CA GLU A 57 -1.90 6.02 -16.14
C GLU A 57 -0.93 6.05 -14.97
N ALA A 58 -1.19 5.21 -13.97
CA ALA A 58 -0.37 5.11 -12.76
C ALA A 58 -0.47 3.69 -12.20
N LEU A 59 0.29 3.41 -11.15
CA LEU A 59 0.13 2.21 -10.35
C LEU A 59 -0.55 2.60 -9.04
N ARG A 60 -1.58 1.86 -8.66
CA ARG A 60 -2.28 2.06 -7.40
C ARG A 60 -1.93 0.95 -6.44
N VAL A 61 -1.46 1.31 -5.26
CA VAL A 61 -1.19 0.35 -4.18
C VAL A 61 -2.27 0.51 -3.13
N VAL A 62 -2.86 -0.61 -2.71
CA VAL A 62 -3.98 -0.64 -1.78
C VAL A 62 -3.56 -1.41 -0.53
N TYR A 63 -3.69 -0.76 0.62
CA TYR A 63 -3.40 -1.32 1.93
C TYR A 63 -4.71 -1.55 2.66
N ARG A 64 -4.94 -2.78 3.09
CA ARG A 64 -6.14 -3.12 3.87
C ARG A 64 -5.76 -3.39 5.30
N LEU A 65 -6.23 -2.53 6.20
CA LEU A 65 -6.03 -2.67 7.63
C LEU A 65 -7.37 -3.02 8.30
N ALA A 66 -7.31 -3.74 9.41
CA ALA A 66 -8.50 -4.13 10.14
C ALA A 66 -8.33 -3.85 11.64
N SER A 67 -9.44 -3.46 12.28
CA SER A 67 -9.55 -3.43 13.72
C SER A 67 -10.22 -4.73 14.18
N LEU A 68 -9.47 -5.58 14.85
CA LEU A 68 -9.99 -6.87 15.29
C LEU A 68 -11.03 -6.73 16.42
N SER A 69 -10.99 -5.61 17.14
CA SER A 69 -11.94 -5.37 18.24
C SER A 69 -13.29 -4.84 17.77
N THR A 70 -13.31 -4.03 16.70
CA THR A 70 -14.54 -3.39 16.21
C THR A 70 -15.06 -4.00 14.91
N GLY A 71 -14.24 -4.73 14.19
CA GLY A 71 -14.58 -5.26 12.87
C GLY A 71 -14.56 -4.22 11.76
N HIS A 72 -14.08 -3.01 12.04
CA HIS A 72 -13.94 -1.97 11.03
C HIS A 72 -12.69 -2.21 10.17
N HIS A 73 -12.76 -1.77 8.91
CA HIS A 73 -11.65 -1.84 7.96
C HIS A 73 -11.24 -0.45 7.51
N LEU A 74 -9.94 -0.27 7.29
CA LEU A 74 -9.40 0.92 6.65
C LEU A 74 -8.70 0.47 5.37
N VAL A 75 -9.18 0.99 4.24
CA VAL A 75 -8.60 0.72 2.92
C VAL A 75 -7.92 2.00 2.45
N ALA A 76 -6.60 2.00 2.46
CA ALA A 76 -5.81 3.15 2.05
C ALA A 76 -5.18 2.88 0.69
N SER A 77 -5.37 3.78 -0.26
CA SER A 77 -4.76 3.68 -1.58
C SER A 77 -3.78 4.81 -1.82
N VAL A 78 -2.72 4.51 -2.56
CA VAL A 78 -1.66 5.44 -2.93
C VAL A 78 -1.40 5.27 -4.42
N LEU A 79 -1.30 6.39 -5.14
CA LEU A 79 -0.92 6.37 -6.54
C LEU A 79 0.57 6.67 -6.68
N VAL A 80 1.25 5.88 -7.50
CA VAL A 80 2.67 6.09 -7.81
C VAL A 80 2.87 6.12 -9.31
N PRO A 81 3.88 6.86 -9.81
CA PRO A 81 4.18 6.88 -11.24
C PRO A 81 4.59 5.49 -11.73
N ARG A 82 4.26 5.16 -12.95
CA ARG A 82 4.66 3.88 -13.56
C ARG A 82 6.17 3.74 -13.70
N SER A 83 6.85 4.86 -13.96
CA SER A 83 8.30 4.88 -14.11
C SER A 83 8.95 5.22 -12.78
N GLY A 84 9.85 4.36 -12.32
CA GLY A 84 10.55 4.56 -11.06
C GLY A 84 9.63 4.46 -9.84
N ALA A 85 8.62 3.61 -9.90
CA ALA A 85 7.64 3.47 -8.83
C ALA A 85 8.30 3.08 -7.50
N ARG A 86 8.14 3.91 -6.48
CA ARG A 86 8.71 3.71 -5.15
C ARG A 86 7.75 4.16 -4.08
N LEU A 87 7.75 3.43 -2.97
CA LEU A 87 6.99 3.77 -1.77
C LEU A 87 7.86 3.48 -0.55
N PRO A 88 7.64 4.18 0.56
CA PRO A 88 8.29 3.77 1.81
C PRO A 88 7.71 2.43 2.27
N SER A 89 8.58 1.55 2.78
CA SER A 89 8.13 0.29 3.36
C SER A 89 7.35 0.53 4.64
N LEU A 90 6.30 -0.23 4.86
CA LEU A 90 5.55 -0.22 6.11
C LEU A 90 6.04 -1.25 7.11
N THR A 91 7.14 -1.96 6.83
CA THR A 91 7.70 -2.96 7.77
C THR A 91 8.06 -2.38 9.15
N PRO A 92 8.49 -1.10 9.28
CA PRO A 92 8.70 -0.50 10.60
C PRO A 92 7.42 -0.34 11.42
N VAL A 93 6.26 -0.30 10.77
CA VAL A 93 4.95 -0.15 11.43
C VAL A 93 4.25 -1.50 11.57
N PHE A 94 4.27 -2.28 10.49
CA PHE A 94 3.63 -3.60 10.42
C PHE A 94 4.63 -4.63 9.92
N ARG A 95 5.01 -5.58 10.78
CA ARG A 95 5.89 -6.68 10.35
C ARG A 95 5.27 -7.50 9.23
N GLY A 96 3.96 -7.65 9.25
CA GLY A 96 3.24 -8.38 8.21
C GLY A 96 3.32 -7.77 6.83
N ALA A 97 3.90 -6.58 6.67
CA ALA A 97 4.10 -5.96 5.37
C ALA A 97 5.22 -6.62 4.55
N GLU A 98 6.13 -7.35 5.19
CA GLU A 98 7.35 -7.86 4.54
C GLU A 98 7.04 -8.70 3.28
N TRP A 99 6.20 -9.71 3.39
CA TRP A 99 5.87 -10.59 2.27
C TRP A 99 4.99 -9.91 1.23
N PRO A 100 3.89 -9.25 1.61
CA PRO A 100 3.05 -8.57 0.62
C PRO A 100 3.78 -7.50 -0.19
N GLU A 101 4.71 -6.76 0.42
CA GLU A 101 5.52 -5.78 -0.30
C GLU A 101 6.42 -6.45 -1.34
N ARG A 102 7.01 -7.59 -1.00
CA ARG A 102 7.82 -8.36 -1.95
C ARG A 102 6.98 -8.89 -3.11
N GLU A 103 5.77 -9.36 -2.85
CA GLU A 103 4.85 -9.83 -3.89
C GLU A 103 4.50 -8.70 -4.85
N VAL A 104 4.20 -7.51 -4.34
CA VAL A 104 3.90 -6.33 -5.16
C VAL A 104 5.13 -5.94 -5.99
N TYR A 105 6.31 -5.93 -5.39
CA TYR A 105 7.55 -5.68 -6.12
C TYR A 105 7.71 -6.69 -7.26
N ASP A 106 7.53 -7.97 -6.95
CA ASP A 106 7.74 -9.05 -7.90
C ASP A 106 6.82 -8.94 -9.13
N MET A 107 5.55 -8.59 -8.90
CA MET A 107 4.52 -8.56 -9.95
C MET A 107 4.42 -7.23 -10.68
N PHE A 108 4.72 -6.11 -10.03
CA PHE A 108 4.51 -4.76 -10.58
C PHE A 108 5.78 -3.93 -10.68
N GLY A 109 6.87 -4.33 -10.04
CA GLY A 109 8.12 -3.56 -10.06
C GLY A 109 8.13 -2.35 -9.12
N ILE A 110 7.21 -2.26 -8.19
CA ILE A 110 7.18 -1.17 -7.23
C ILE A 110 8.19 -1.47 -6.11
N ARG A 111 9.15 -0.57 -5.90
CA ARG A 111 10.14 -0.72 -4.84
C ARG A 111 9.64 -0.12 -3.54
N PHE A 112 9.90 -0.82 -2.43
CA PHE A 112 9.55 -0.35 -1.09
C PHE A 112 10.84 0.02 -0.36
N ASP A 113 11.08 1.33 -0.22
CA ASP A 113 12.29 1.85 0.41
C ASP A 113 12.34 1.50 1.89
N GLY A 114 13.48 0.97 2.34
CA GLY A 114 13.67 0.53 3.71
C GLY A 114 13.20 -0.89 3.99
N HIS A 115 12.73 -1.62 2.97
CA HIS A 115 12.39 -3.02 3.12
C HIS A 115 13.63 -3.85 3.43
N PRO A 116 13.55 -4.78 4.42
CA PRO A 116 14.73 -5.57 4.80
C PRO A 116 15.22 -6.53 3.72
N HIS A 117 14.34 -7.00 2.83
CA HIS A 117 14.67 -7.98 1.78
C HIS A 117 13.91 -7.70 0.50
N MET A 118 14.28 -6.63 -0.23
CA MET A 118 13.63 -6.27 -1.49
C MET A 118 14.13 -7.15 -2.64
N GLN A 119 13.71 -8.41 -2.65
CA GLN A 119 14.08 -9.44 -3.62
C GLN A 119 12.85 -10.17 -4.13
N ARG A 120 13.00 -10.82 -5.29
CA ARG A 120 11.94 -11.67 -5.85
C ARG A 120 11.55 -12.77 -4.85
N ILE A 121 10.28 -13.14 -4.84
CA ILE A 121 9.73 -14.16 -3.95
C ILE A 121 8.96 -15.25 -4.69
N LEU A 122 8.11 -14.86 -5.63
CA LEU A 122 7.28 -15.79 -6.41
C LEU A 122 7.97 -16.20 -7.69
N LEU A 123 8.79 -15.31 -8.27
CA LEU A 123 9.51 -15.53 -9.51
C LEU A 123 11.00 -15.75 -9.21
N THR A 124 11.68 -16.35 -10.18
CA THR A 124 13.15 -16.54 -10.09
C THR A 124 13.87 -15.20 -10.21
N ASP A 125 15.07 -15.11 -9.64
CA ASP A 125 15.86 -13.86 -9.66
C ASP A 125 16.21 -13.40 -11.07
N ASP A 126 16.30 -14.33 -12.02
CA ASP A 126 16.59 -14.04 -13.42
C ASP A 126 15.33 -13.76 -14.26
N TRP A 127 14.15 -13.77 -13.67
CA TRP A 127 12.91 -13.43 -14.36
C TRP A 127 12.98 -11.98 -14.86
N GLU A 128 12.64 -11.79 -16.15
CA GLU A 128 12.63 -10.46 -16.76
C GLU A 128 11.23 -9.85 -16.71
N GLY A 129 11.16 -8.61 -16.24
CA GLY A 129 9.93 -7.83 -16.20
C GLY A 129 9.01 -8.17 -15.03
N TYR A 130 7.83 -7.60 -15.08
CA TYR A 130 6.84 -7.66 -14.00
C TYR A 130 5.49 -8.06 -14.59
N PRO A 131 5.05 -9.32 -14.36
CA PRO A 131 3.95 -9.91 -15.13
C PRO A 131 2.60 -9.23 -15.01
N LEU A 132 2.32 -8.52 -13.90
CA LEU A 132 1.02 -7.88 -13.72
C LEU A 132 0.95 -6.45 -14.25
N LEU A 133 2.05 -5.94 -14.80
CA LEU A 133 1.99 -4.69 -15.56
C LEU A 133 1.27 -4.93 -16.89
N LYS A 134 0.41 -3.99 -17.26
CA LYS A 134 -0.34 -4.07 -18.53
C LYS A 134 0.55 -3.98 -19.76
N THR A 135 1.79 -3.50 -19.59
CA THR A 135 2.79 -3.44 -20.65
C THR A 135 3.64 -4.69 -20.75
N TRP A 136 3.52 -5.64 -19.80
CA TRP A 136 4.30 -6.88 -19.82
C TRP A 136 3.85 -7.78 -20.97
N GLN A 137 4.82 -8.42 -21.63
CA GLN A 137 4.58 -9.38 -22.69
C GLN A 137 5.37 -10.66 -22.43
N ALA A 138 4.71 -11.80 -22.62
CA ALA A 138 5.36 -13.10 -22.52
C ALA A 138 6.35 -13.27 -23.67
N ARG A 139 7.50 -13.88 -23.38
CA ARG A 139 8.52 -14.23 -24.38
C ARG A 139 8.32 -15.64 -24.92
#